data_27bc0479b4c74b42ace73ba0aba7d209
#
_entry.id   27bc0479b4c74b42ace73ba0aba7d209
#
_cell.length_a   1.000
_cell.length_b   1.000
_cell.length_c   1.000
_cell.angle_alpha   90.00
_cell.angle_beta   90.00
_cell.angle_gamma   90.00
#
_symmetry.space_group_name_H-M   'P 1'
#
loop_
_entity.id
_entity.type
_entity.pdbx_description
1 polymer ?
#
loop_
_entity_poly.entity_id
_entity_poly.type
_entity_poly.pdbx_seq_one_letter_code
_entity_poly.pdbx_strand_id
1 'polypeptide(L)'
;MKQMADYEIGFNLALQLDWEGAAAYFEQLSRERYWSPAFSRYFVGACREMLGDRTECILAFAEVPQLAKEQQSRKTYIDAYVQKKVEFFQKSGYQDMDFSLPGLEILLVWNAFEQMEPEILEKCLEMVHRTLELIYEREKMEYTIRLRELVPKSTPPDYYDQRAVLLLTKASLLNALGRYNEGIAHLNWVMDHKDCIKFETWVVPFAYWGMCLYVCP
;
A
#
# COMPACT_ATOMS: atom_id res chain seq x y z
N MET A 1 2.89 23.39 17.12
CA MET A 1 1.48 23.00 17.32
C MET A 1 0.68 22.97 16.02
N LYS A 2 0.78 23.99 15.14
CA LYS A 2 0.04 24.00 13.87
C LYS A 2 0.32 22.77 12.99
N GLN A 3 1.59 22.47 12.72
CA GLN A 3 1.99 21.34 11.86
C GLN A 3 1.51 19.97 12.37
N MET A 4 1.46 19.78 13.71
CA MET A 4 0.90 18.57 14.29
C MET A 4 -0.60 18.48 14.03
N ALA A 5 -1.33 19.60 14.15
CA ALA A 5 -2.75 19.63 13.81
C ALA A 5 -2.98 19.40 12.32
N ASP A 6 -2.17 19.99 11.44
CA ASP A 6 -2.23 19.80 10.01
C ASP A 6 -2.00 18.32 9.62
N TYR A 7 -1.05 17.63 10.32
CA TYR A 7 -0.83 16.19 10.14
C TYR A 7 -2.06 15.38 10.53
N GLU A 8 -2.62 15.63 11.71
CA GLU A 8 -3.81 14.92 12.19
C GLU A 8 -5.03 15.16 11.29
N ILE A 9 -5.22 16.40 10.82
CA ILE A 9 -6.32 16.71 9.89
C ILE A 9 -6.12 15.96 8.57
N GLY A 10 -4.94 16.05 7.97
CA GLY A 10 -4.65 15.36 6.71
C GLY A 10 -4.83 13.83 6.83
N PHE A 11 -4.41 13.24 7.94
CA PHE A 11 -4.58 11.81 8.19
C PHE A 11 -6.07 11.43 8.38
N ASN A 12 -6.82 12.23 9.13
CA ASN A 12 -8.27 12.02 9.32
C ASN A 12 -9.07 12.16 8.00
N LEU A 13 -8.65 13.05 7.09
CA LEU A 13 -9.24 13.14 5.76
C LEU A 13 -8.98 11.85 4.96
N ALA A 14 -7.78 11.28 5.06
CA ALA A 14 -7.49 10.00 4.42
C ALA A 14 -8.35 8.85 4.97
N LEU A 15 -8.64 8.83 6.29
CA LEU A 15 -9.58 7.86 6.89
C LEU A 15 -11.01 7.97 6.31
N GLN A 16 -11.38 9.14 5.81
CA GLN A 16 -12.65 9.40 5.16
C GLN A 16 -12.60 9.19 3.65
N LEU A 17 -11.46 8.76 3.09
CA LEU A 17 -11.15 8.65 1.67
C LEU A 17 -11.18 10.01 0.94
N ASP A 18 -11.10 11.13 1.65
CA ASP A 18 -10.86 12.44 1.06
C ASP A 18 -9.38 12.61 0.72
N TRP A 19 -8.98 11.95 -0.37
CA TRP A 19 -7.60 11.93 -0.83
C TRP A 19 -7.11 13.29 -1.31
N GLU A 20 -8.00 14.13 -1.87
CA GLU A 20 -7.66 15.49 -2.30
C GLU A 20 -7.33 16.38 -1.10
N GLY A 21 -8.19 16.37 -0.09
CA GLY A 21 -7.96 17.11 1.15
C GLY A 21 -6.70 16.62 1.88
N ALA A 22 -6.52 15.31 2.00
CA ALA A 22 -5.33 14.72 2.60
C ALA A 22 -4.04 15.15 1.87
N ALA A 23 -4.04 15.06 0.53
CA ALA A 23 -2.89 15.47 -0.28
C ALA A 23 -2.50 16.93 -0.04
N ALA A 24 -3.47 17.86 0.07
CA ALA A 24 -3.21 19.27 0.29
C ALA A 24 -2.47 19.52 1.63
N TYR A 25 -2.88 18.87 2.71
CA TYR A 25 -2.21 18.98 4.01
C TYR A 25 -0.80 18.38 3.98
N PHE A 26 -0.63 17.20 3.41
CA PHE A 26 0.69 16.55 3.33
C PHE A 26 1.65 17.26 2.37
N GLU A 27 1.14 17.91 1.32
CA GLU A 27 1.93 18.79 0.45
C GLU A 27 2.52 19.96 1.25
N GLN A 28 1.71 20.61 2.10
CA GLN A 28 2.19 21.67 2.98
C GLN A 28 3.22 21.18 3.98
N LEU A 29 2.97 20.03 4.65
CA LEU A 29 3.89 19.43 5.62
C LEU A 29 5.24 19.05 4.99
N SER A 30 5.23 18.58 3.75
CA SER A 30 6.45 18.29 2.99
C SER A 30 7.25 19.56 2.73
N ARG A 31 6.61 20.65 2.30
CA ARG A 31 7.25 21.97 2.07
C ARG A 31 7.80 22.58 3.37
N GLU A 32 7.07 22.45 4.45
CA GLU A 32 7.48 22.94 5.78
C GLU A 32 8.52 22.05 6.46
N ARG A 33 8.90 20.92 5.82
CA ARG A 33 9.85 19.92 6.33
C ARG A 33 9.49 19.40 7.72
N TYR A 34 8.20 19.23 7.98
CA TYR A 34 7.73 18.69 9.23
C TYR A 34 7.97 17.18 9.32
N TRP A 35 8.56 16.73 10.41
CA TRP A 35 8.86 15.35 10.77
C TRP A 35 9.63 14.56 9.69
N SER A 36 8.97 14.05 8.65
CA SER A 36 9.56 13.39 7.49
C SER A 36 9.00 13.96 6.18
N PRO A 37 9.73 14.85 5.51
CA PRO A 37 9.36 15.35 4.18
C PRO A 37 9.23 14.23 3.14
N ALA A 38 10.08 13.20 3.24
CA ALA A 38 10.02 12.04 2.34
C ALA A 38 8.71 11.26 2.50
N PHE A 39 8.28 11.01 3.74
CA PHE A 39 6.99 10.38 4.01
C PHE A 39 5.82 11.27 3.55
N SER A 40 5.84 12.55 3.89
CA SER A 40 4.78 13.48 3.47
C SER A 40 4.65 13.51 1.95
N ARG A 41 5.77 13.55 1.23
CA ARG A 41 5.78 13.54 -0.23
C ARG A 41 5.31 12.21 -0.81
N TYR A 42 5.70 11.10 -0.20
CA TYR A 42 5.17 9.77 -0.55
C TYR A 42 3.64 9.71 -0.34
N PHE A 43 3.15 10.26 0.79
CA PHE A 43 1.71 10.26 1.06
C PHE A 43 0.92 11.10 0.04
N VAL A 44 1.47 12.24 -0.39
CA VAL A 44 0.89 13.01 -1.51
C VAL A 44 0.78 12.15 -2.77
N GLY A 45 1.86 11.48 -3.16
CA GLY A 45 1.84 10.57 -4.31
C GLY A 45 0.82 9.43 -4.16
N ALA A 46 0.74 8.84 -2.96
CA ALA A 46 -0.24 7.81 -2.66
C ALA A 46 -1.68 8.33 -2.81
N CYS A 47 -1.99 9.53 -2.30
CA CYS A 47 -3.30 10.16 -2.48
C CYS A 47 -3.61 10.43 -3.96
N ARG A 48 -2.63 10.91 -4.74
CA ARG A 48 -2.79 11.15 -6.18
C ARG A 48 -3.09 9.85 -6.93
N GLU A 49 -2.44 8.74 -6.57
CA GLU A 49 -2.75 7.43 -7.15
C GLU A 49 -4.19 7.00 -6.82
N MET A 50 -4.63 7.18 -5.58
CA MET A 50 -6.01 6.87 -5.17
C MET A 50 -7.07 7.71 -5.90
N LEU A 51 -6.70 8.89 -6.38
CA LEU A 51 -7.53 9.76 -7.23
C LEU A 51 -7.46 9.41 -8.73
N GLY A 52 -6.58 8.46 -9.12
CA GLY A 52 -6.33 8.10 -10.51
C GLY A 52 -5.40 9.06 -11.25
N ASP A 53 -4.74 9.98 -10.55
CA ASP A 53 -3.77 10.92 -11.13
C ASP A 53 -2.36 10.32 -11.06
N ARG A 54 -2.12 9.33 -11.92
CA ARG A 54 -0.85 8.61 -12.02
C ARG A 54 0.33 9.53 -12.32
N THR A 55 0.13 10.58 -13.10
CA THR A 55 1.20 11.51 -13.47
C THR A 55 1.72 12.24 -12.24
N GLU A 56 0.84 12.86 -11.46
CA GLU A 56 1.21 13.56 -10.22
C GLU A 56 1.73 12.59 -9.15
N CYS A 57 1.21 11.36 -9.10
CA CYS A 57 1.74 10.31 -8.24
C CYS A 57 3.22 10.03 -8.55
N ILE A 58 3.56 9.78 -9.82
CA ILE A 58 4.94 9.48 -10.25
C ILE A 58 5.87 10.66 -9.97
N LEU A 59 5.42 11.90 -10.24
CA LEU A 59 6.20 13.09 -9.93
C LEU A 59 6.49 13.21 -8.43
N ALA A 60 5.49 12.97 -7.58
CA ALA A 60 5.68 12.98 -6.13
C ALA A 60 6.63 11.88 -5.67
N PHE A 61 6.50 10.67 -6.18
CA PHE A 61 7.38 9.55 -5.82
C PHE A 61 8.84 9.77 -6.26
N ALA A 62 9.05 10.45 -7.39
CA ALA A 62 10.40 10.74 -7.87
C ALA A 62 11.20 11.65 -6.92
N GLU A 63 10.55 12.47 -6.12
CA GLU A 63 11.21 13.35 -5.15
C GLU A 63 11.60 12.63 -3.84
N VAL A 64 10.92 11.53 -3.49
CA VAL A 64 11.10 10.81 -2.21
C VAL A 64 12.55 10.41 -1.95
N PRO A 65 13.31 9.80 -2.90
CA PRO A 65 14.69 9.39 -2.63
C PRO A 65 15.62 10.56 -2.29
N GLN A 66 15.41 11.72 -2.91
CA GLN A 66 16.20 12.92 -2.63
C GLN A 66 15.87 13.47 -1.23
N LEU A 67 14.59 13.59 -0.90
CA LEU A 67 14.14 14.06 0.42
C LEU A 67 14.63 13.14 1.55
N ALA A 68 14.61 11.83 1.34
CA ALA A 68 15.13 10.86 2.31
C ALA A 68 16.64 10.96 2.51
N LYS A 69 17.40 11.31 1.47
CA LYS A 69 18.86 11.56 1.57
C LYS A 69 19.18 12.83 2.33
N GLU A 70 18.41 13.88 2.16
CA GLU A 70 18.62 15.16 2.84
C GLU A 70 18.41 15.06 4.35
N GLN A 71 17.67 14.07 4.84
CA GLN A 71 17.41 13.81 6.26
C GLN A 71 18.41 12.83 6.92
N GLN A 72 19.58 12.59 6.38
CA GLN A 72 20.53 11.56 6.85
C GLN A 72 20.85 11.59 8.35
N SER A 73 20.76 12.74 9.01
CA SER A 73 21.01 12.88 10.46
C SER A 73 19.83 12.41 11.34
N ARG A 74 18.66 12.14 10.77
CA ARG A 74 17.43 11.75 11.48
C ARG A 74 16.64 10.68 10.73
N LYS A 75 17.32 9.75 10.05
CA LYS A 75 16.65 8.65 9.35
C LYS A 75 15.71 7.92 10.30
N THR A 76 14.43 7.87 9.94
CA THR A 76 13.41 7.09 10.63
C THR A 76 13.15 5.80 9.85
N TYR A 77 12.54 4.81 10.50
CA TYR A 77 12.11 3.58 9.81
C TYR A 77 11.13 3.87 8.67
N ILE A 78 10.35 4.95 8.81
CA ILE A 78 9.39 5.35 7.80
C ILE A 78 10.07 5.87 6.53
N ASP A 79 11.20 6.58 6.65
CA ASP A 79 11.97 7.03 5.49
C ASP A 79 12.51 5.84 4.70
N ALA A 80 12.98 4.80 5.39
CA ALA A 80 13.43 3.57 4.75
C ALA A 80 12.28 2.81 4.07
N TYR A 81 11.10 2.78 4.70
CA TYR A 81 9.90 2.17 4.14
C TYR A 81 9.48 2.85 2.84
N VAL A 82 9.26 4.18 2.85
CA VAL A 82 8.80 4.90 1.66
C VAL A 82 9.82 4.87 0.52
N GLN A 83 11.11 4.87 0.85
CA GLN A 83 12.17 4.73 -0.15
C GLN A 83 12.09 3.35 -0.84
N LYS A 84 11.96 2.26 -0.08
CA LYS A 84 11.80 0.91 -0.62
C LYS A 84 10.54 0.78 -1.47
N LYS A 85 9.43 1.40 -1.07
CA LYS A 85 8.19 1.40 -1.85
C LYS A 85 8.36 2.07 -3.20
N VAL A 86 8.98 3.24 -3.23
CA VAL A 86 9.28 3.94 -4.49
C VAL A 86 10.22 3.11 -5.36
N GLU A 87 11.27 2.53 -4.81
CA GLU A 87 12.18 1.63 -5.54
C GLU A 87 11.44 0.42 -6.12
N PHE A 88 10.49 -0.14 -5.38
CA PHE A 88 9.65 -1.24 -5.84
C PHE A 88 8.80 -0.86 -7.06
N PHE A 89 8.11 0.28 -7.01
CA PHE A 89 7.33 0.78 -8.14
C PHE A 89 8.20 1.15 -9.35
N GLN A 90 9.37 1.71 -9.12
CA GLN A 90 10.32 2.05 -10.21
C GLN A 90 10.83 0.84 -10.99
N LYS A 91 10.93 -0.35 -10.37
CA LYS A 91 11.40 -1.57 -11.04
C LYS A 91 10.56 -1.98 -12.22
N SER A 92 9.24 -1.80 -12.14
CA SER A 92 8.31 -2.06 -13.25
C SER A 92 8.09 -0.84 -14.15
N GLY A 93 8.82 0.27 -13.93
CA GLY A 93 8.52 1.54 -14.57
C GLY A 93 7.13 2.05 -14.24
N TYR A 94 6.68 1.79 -13.01
CA TYR A 94 5.35 2.11 -12.47
C TYR A 94 4.18 1.38 -13.14
N GLN A 95 4.44 0.38 -13.99
CA GLN A 95 3.37 -0.37 -14.67
C GLN A 95 2.56 -1.24 -13.70
N ASP A 96 3.21 -1.78 -12.67
CA ASP A 96 2.55 -2.67 -11.69
C ASP A 96 1.80 -1.90 -10.59
N MET A 97 1.76 -0.57 -10.66
CA MET A 97 0.97 0.24 -9.71
C MET A 97 -0.52 -0.01 -9.82
N ASP A 98 -1.02 -0.51 -10.95
CA ASP A 98 -2.40 -0.97 -11.12
C ASP A 98 -2.79 -2.07 -10.12
N PHE A 99 -1.79 -2.76 -9.56
CA PHE A 99 -1.96 -3.84 -8.57
C PHE A 99 -1.69 -3.37 -7.14
N SER A 100 -1.73 -2.07 -6.88
CA SER A 100 -1.40 -1.47 -5.59
C SER A 100 -2.43 -0.43 -5.19
N LEU A 101 -2.65 -0.29 -3.89
CA LEU A 101 -3.49 0.73 -3.29
C LEU A 101 -2.68 1.46 -2.22
N PRO A 102 -1.72 2.33 -2.63
CA PRO A 102 -0.73 2.88 -1.72
C PRO A 102 -1.32 3.73 -0.60
N GLY A 103 -2.47 4.38 -0.82
CA GLY A 103 -3.19 5.09 0.24
C GLY A 103 -3.72 4.14 1.31
N LEU A 104 -4.35 3.03 0.92
CA LEU A 104 -4.83 2.03 1.88
C LEU A 104 -3.69 1.31 2.59
N GLU A 105 -2.56 1.11 1.91
CA GLU A 105 -1.38 0.51 2.52
C GLU A 105 -0.81 1.39 3.65
N ILE A 106 -0.81 2.72 3.49
CA ILE A 106 -0.42 3.62 4.57
C ILE A 106 -1.37 3.45 5.77
N LEU A 107 -2.69 3.42 5.54
CA LEU A 107 -3.66 3.22 6.61
C LEU A 107 -3.50 1.86 7.29
N LEU A 108 -3.14 0.81 6.55
CA LEU A 108 -2.81 -0.50 7.09
C LEU A 108 -1.59 -0.45 8.01
N VAL A 109 -0.48 0.13 7.54
CA VAL A 109 0.78 0.22 8.31
C VAL A 109 0.60 1.03 9.59
N TRP A 110 -0.27 2.02 9.60
CA TRP A 110 -0.65 2.81 10.79
C TRP A 110 -1.72 2.13 11.66
N ASN A 111 -2.17 0.92 11.31
CA ASN A 111 -3.26 0.21 12.00
C ASN A 111 -4.51 1.09 12.18
N ALA A 112 -4.89 1.82 11.14
CA ALA A 112 -5.87 2.88 11.22
C ALA A 112 -7.31 2.43 10.87
N PHE A 113 -7.50 1.21 10.35
CA PHE A 113 -8.81 0.75 9.89
C PHE A 113 -9.87 0.67 11.00
N GLU A 114 -9.46 0.36 12.23
CA GLU A 114 -10.40 0.32 13.37
C GLU A 114 -11.01 1.69 13.71
N GLN A 115 -10.45 2.78 13.18
CA GLN A 115 -10.93 4.14 13.36
C GLN A 115 -11.88 4.60 12.25
N MET A 116 -12.11 3.75 11.24
CA MET A 116 -12.94 4.08 10.08
C MET A 116 -14.38 3.60 10.27
N GLU A 117 -15.32 4.35 9.70
CA GLU A 117 -16.72 3.96 9.67
C GLU A 117 -16.93 2.71 8.81
N PRO A 118 -17.90 1.82 9.20
CA PRO A 118 -18.13 0.57 8.48
C PRO A 118 -18.40 0.74 6.98
N GLU A 119 -19.13 1.77 6.59
CA GLU A 119 -19.45 2.05 5.18
C GLU A 119 -18.20 2.42 4.37
N ILE A 120 -17.20 3.04 5.01
CA ILE A 120 -15.92 3.38 4.40
C ILE A 120 -15.05 2.11 4.28
N LEU A 121 -15.04 1.27 5.32
CA LEU A 121 -14.33 -0.01 5.30
C LEU A 121 -14.85 -0.94 4.18
N GLU A 122 -16.17 -1.00 3.94
CA GLU A 122 -16.73 -1.78 2.84
C GLU A 122 -16.30 -1.24 1.46
N LYS A 123 -16.23 0.09 1.29
CA LYS A 123 -15.67 0.69 0.07
C LYS A 123 -14.20 0.31 -0.15
N CYS A 124 -13.39 0.35 0.92
CA CYS A 124 -12.00 -0.09 0.86
C CYS A 124 -11.89 -1.56 0.48
N LEU A 125 -12.76 -2.41 1.05
CA LEU A 125 -12.80 -3.84 0.76
C LEU A 125 -13.14 -4.11 -0.71
N GLU A 126 -14.08 -3.35 -1.29
CA GLU A 126 -14.41 -3.42 -2.71
C GLU A 126 -13.22 -3.01 -3.60
N MET A 127 -12.49 -1.94 -3.23
CA MET A 127 -11.29 -1.51 -3.95
C MET A 127 -10.21 -2.61 -3.96
N VAL A 128 -9.96 -3.23 -2.80
CA VAL A 128 -9.00 -4.34 -2.68
C VAL A 128 -9.45 -5.53 -3.53
N HIS A 129 -10.73 -5.85 -3.52
CA HIS A 129 -11.29 -6.96 -4.31
C HIS A 129 -11.07 -6.74 -5.80
N ARG A 130 -11.42 -5.56 -6.32
CA ARG A 130 -11.18 -5.18 -7.72
C ARG A 130 -9.71 -5.26 -8.11
N THR A 131 -8.82 -4.81 -7.23
CA THR A 131 -7.37 -4.84 -7.52
C THR A 131 -6.84 -6.28 -7.55
N LEU A 132 -7.34 -7.17 -6.69
CA LEU A 132 -7.02 -8.60 -6.75
C LEU A 132 -7.54 -9.26 -8.05
N GLU A 133 -8.71 -8.86 -8.54
CA GLU A 133 -9.23 -9.30 -9.84
C GLU A 133 -8.34 -8.85 -11.00
N LEU A 134 -7.83 -7.62 -10.96
CA LEU A 134 -6.86 -7.13 -11.97
C LEU A 134 -5.59 -7.99 -12.02
N ILE A 135 -5.06 -8.41 -10.88
CA ILE A 135 -3.93 -9.34 -10.83
C ILE A 135 -4.30 -10.66 -11.51
N TYR A 136 -5.45 -11.23 -11.16
CA TYR A 136 -5.90 -12.49 -11.75
C TYR A 136 -6.06 -12.40 -13.27
N GLU A 137 -6.68 -11.34 -13.78
CA GLU A 137 -6.85 -11.13 -15.22
C GLU A 137 -5.51 -10.93 -15.94
N ARG A 138 -4.56 -10.23 -15.29
CA ARG A 138 -3.21 -10.06 -15.83
C ARG A 138 -2.48 -11.41 -15.92
N GLU A 139 -2.51 -12.22 -14.86
CA GLU A 139 -1.90 -13.55 -14.85
C GLU A 139 -2.51 -14.46 -15.93
N LYS A 140 -3.82 -14.44 -16.09
CA LYS A 140 -4.54 -15.18 -17.11
C LYS A 140 -4.14 -14.75 -18.53
N MET A 141 -4.00 -13.45 -18.75
CA MET A 141 -3.53 -12.90 -20.03
C MET A 141 -2.10 -13.36 -20.33
N GLU A 142 -1.18 -13.19 -19.38
CA GLU A 142 0.22 -13.60 -19.50
C GLU A 142 0.35 -15.11 -19.78
N TYR A 143 -0.43 -15.93 -19.07
CA TYR A 143 -0.48 -17.37 -19.32
C TYR A 143 -0.98 -17.68 -20.75
N THR A 144 -2.03 -17.00 -21.21
CA THR A 144 -2.59 -17.19 -22.55
C THR A 144 -1.61 -16.81 -23.65
N ILE A 145 -0.86 -15.71 -23.45
CA ILE A 145 0.19 -15.29 -24.39
C ILE A 145 1.27 -16.38 -24.49
N ARG A 146 1.76 -16.90 -23.36
CA ARG A 146 2.81 -17.91 -23.33
C ARG A 146 2.40 -19.25 -23.91
N LEU A 147 1.13 -19.64 -23.79
CA LEU A 147 0.62 -20.84 -24.46
C LEU A 147 0.68 -20.74 -25.97
N ARG A 148 0.69 -19.54 -26.54
CA ARG A 148 0.82 -19.29 -27.98
C ARG A 148 2.27 -19.25 -28.46
N GLU A 149 3.22 -19.05 -27.52
CA GLU A 149 4.63 -19.09 -27.84
C GLU A 149 5.14 -20.52 -27.83
N LEU A 150 5.80 -20.95 -28.92
CA LEU A 150 6.33 -22.32 -29.06
C LEU A 150 7.42 -22.62 -27.99
N VAL A 151 8.18 -21.59 -27.60
CA VAL A 151 9.20 -21.69 -26.55
C VAL A 151 9.21 -20.37 -25.75
N PRO A 152 8.59 -20.31 -24.60
CA PRO A 152 8.62 -19.10 -23.76
C PRO A 152 10.05 -18.87 -23.26
N LYS A 153 10.62 -17.69 -23.59
CA LYS A 153 11.99 -17.31 -23.21
C LYS A 153 12.11 -16.76 -21.80
N SER A 154 11.00 -16.40 -21.18
CA SER A 154 10.97 -15.80 -19.85
C SER A 154 9.92 -16.46 -18.98
N THR A 155 10.19 -16.51 -17.67
CA THR A 155 9.17 -16.88 -16.69
C THR A 155 8.02 -15.87 -16.71
N PRO A 156 6.77 -16.29 -16.42
CA PRO A 156 5.69 -15.34 -16.19
C PRO A 156 6.04 -14.39 -15.07
N PRO A 157 5.62 -13.12 -15.15
CA PRO A 157 5.71 -12.24 -14.00
C PRO A 157 4.91 -12.85 -12.85
N ASP A 158 5.47 -12.80 -11.65
CA ASP A 158 4.74 -13.14 -10.45
C ASP A 158 4.35 -11.86 -9.72
N TYR A 159 3.21 -11.86 -9.08
CA TYR A 159 2.67 -10.73 -8.32
C TYR A 159 2.51 -11.10 -6.85
N TYR A 160 3.40 -11.97 -6.32
CA TYR A 160 3.34 -12.41 -4.93
C TYR A 160 3.44 -11.25 -3.94
N ASP A 161 4.31 -10.28 -4.20
CA ASP A 161 4.47 -9.11 -3.33
C ASP A 161 3.20 -8.25 -3.30
N GLN A 162 2.65 -7.88 -4.46
CA GLN A 162 1.43 -7.07 -4.56
C GLN A 162 0.23 -7.82 -3.96
N ARG A 163 0.07 -9.10 -4.30
CA ARG A 163 -0.99 -9.96 -3.77
C ARG A 163 -0.92 -10.07 -2.26
N ALA A 164 0.27 -10.24 -1.69
CA ALA A 164 0.46 -10.35 -0.25
C ALA A 164 0.02 -9.08 0.49
N VAL A 165 0.40 -7.90 -0.01
CA VAL A 165 -0.05 -6.61 0.55
C VAL A 165 -1.57 -6.49 0.50
N LEU A 166 -2.18 -6.81 -0.65
CA LEU A 166 -3.63 -6.72 -0.83
C LEU A 166 -4.40 -7.71 0.07
N LEU A 167 -3.90 -8.95 0.21
CA LEU A 167 -4.54 -9.95 1.07
C LEU A 167 -4.41 -9.60 2.55
N LEU A 168 -3.26 -9.06 2.98
CA LEU A 168 -3.11 -8.53 4.33
C LEU A 168 -4.05 -7.35 4.57
N THR A 169 -4.15 -6.41 3.62
CA THR A 169 -5.08 -5.28 3.68
C THR A 169 -6.52 -5.77 3.81
N LYS A 170 -6.89 -6.77 2.98
CA LYS A 170 -8.23 -7.39 3.02
C LYS A 170 -8.54 -8.02 4.37
N ALA A 171 -7.60 -8.79 4.91
CA ALA A 171 -7.78 -9.42 6.22
C ALA A 171 -7.93 -8.37 7.33
N SER A 172 -7.14 -7.28 7.30
CA SER A 172 -7.22 -6.21 8.29
C SER A 172 -8.54 -5.42 8.21
N LEU A 173 -9.05 -5.17 6.99
CA LEU A 173 -10.37 -4.56 6.77
C LEU A 173 -11.50 -5.46 7.29
N LEU A 174 -11.43 -6.77 7.01
CA LEU A 174 -12.40 -7.75 7.51
C LEU A 174 -12.37 -7.84 9.05
N ASN A 175 -11.17 -7.74 9.64
CA ASN A 175 -11.02 -7.66 11.09
C ASN A 175 -11.71 -6.42 11.67
N ALA A 176 -11.47 -5.24 11.10
CA ALA A 176 -12.12 -3.99 11.53
C ALA A 176 -13.65 -4.04 11.39
N LEU A 177 -14.17 -4.80 10.42
CA LEU A 177 -15.61 -5.07 10.24
C LEU A 177 -16.17 -6.16 11.16
N GLY A 178 -15.35 -6.77 12.02
CA GLY A 178 -15.77 -7.91 12.87
C GLY A 178 -15.97 -9.24 12.12
N ARG A 179 -15.53 -9.31 10.84
CA ARG A 179 -15.69 -10.48 9.96
C ARG A 179 -14.45 -11.39 10.04
N TYR A 180 -14.05 -11.74 11.24
CA TYR A 180 -12.78 -12.43 11.54
C TYR A 180 -12.57 -13.71 10.74
N ASN A 181 -13.58 -14.59 10.67
CA ASN A 181 -13.46 -15.89 10.00
C ASN A 181 -13.12 -15.78 8.52
N GLU A 182 -13.54 -14.70 7.86
CA GLU A 182 -13.26 -14.46 6.44
C GLU A 182 -11.82 -14.04 6.21
N GLY A 183 -11.19 -13.38 7.19
CA GLY A 183 -9.80 -12.90 7.09
C GLY A 183 -8.74 -14.00 7.18
N ILE A 184 -9.04 -15.10 7.89
CA ILE A 184 -8.07 -16.17 8.20
C ILE A 184 -7.43 -16.77 6.94
N ALA A 185 -8.25 -17.06 5.91
CA ALA A 185 -7.75 -17.65 4.67
C ALA A 185 -6.73 -16.75 3.94
N HIS A 186 -6.91 -15.44 4.03
CA HIS A 186 -6.02 -14.47 3.41
C HIS A 186 -4.68 -14.37 4.14
N LEU A 187 -4.69 -14.40 5.47
CA LEU A 187 -3.47 -14.44 6.28
C LEU A 187 -2.70 -15.75 6.07
N ASN A 188 -3.40 -16.89 6.02
CA ASN A 188 -2.79 -18.18 5.73
C ASN A 188 -2.08 -18.16 4.37
N TRP A 189 -2.72 -17.58 3.34
CA TRP A 189 -2.08 -17.46 2.03
C TRP A 189 -0.74 -16.71 2.11
N VAL A 190 -0.67 -15.60 2.83
CA VAL A 190 0.56 -14.82 3.00
C VAL A 190 1.64 -15.64 3.70
N MET A 191 1.28 -16.38 4.77
CA MET A 191 2.22 -17.22 5.51
C MET A 191 2.73 -18.40 4.68
N ASP A 192 1.86 -19.04 3.91
CA ASP A 192 2.20 -20.19 3.07
C ASP A 192 3.13 -19.79 1.91
N HIS A 193 3.01 -18.55 1.41
CA HIS A 193 3.83 -18.04 0.30
C HIS A 193 4.96 -17.10 0.75
N LYS A 194 5.32 -17.07 2.04
CA LYS A 194 6.35 -16.18 2.58
C LYS A 194 7.68 -16.22 1.83
N ASP A 195 8.09 -17.39 1.34
CA ASP A 195 9.34 -17.58 0.60
C ASP A 195 9.28 -17.03 -0.84
N CYS A 196 8.09 -16.76 -1.35
CA CYS A 196 7.85 -16.13 -2.66
C CYS A 196 7.81 -14.60 -2.56
N ILE A 197 7.56 -14.04 -1.37
CA ILE A 197 7.49 -12.60 -1.12
C ILE A 197 8.92 -12.06 -0.95
N LYS A 198 9.38 -11.23 -1.89
CA LYS A 198 10.79 -10.82 -1.96
C LYS A 198 11.03 -9.36 -1.56
N PHE A 199 10.10 -8.49 -1.85
CA PHE A 199 10.22 -7.05 -1.62
C PHE A 199 9.36 -6.59 -0.44
N GLU A 200 8.12 -7.00 -0.40
CA GLU A 200 7.14 -6.64 0.63
C GLU A 200 7.21 -7.58 1.85
N THR A 201 8.43 -7.94 2.24
CA THR A 201 8.67 -8.92 3.32
C THR A 201 8.08 -8.52 4.68
N TRP A 202 7.80 -7.23 4.87
CA TRP A 202 7.15 -6.71 6.08
C TRP A 202 5.72 -7.25 6.26
N VAL A 203 5.05 -7.68 5.20
CA VAL A 203 3.69 -8.24 5.30
C VAL A 203 3.65 -9.56 6.09
N VAL A 204 4.75 -10.32 6.07
CA VAL A 204 4.81 -11.63 6.73
C VAL A 204 4.67 -11.52 8.26
N PRO A 205 5.47 -10.73 8.98
CA PRO A 205 5.26 -10.54 10.42
C PRO A 205 3.90 -9.92 10.75
N PHE A 206 3.35 -9.04 9.89
CA PHE A 206 2.00 -8.51 10.07
C PHE A 206 0.92 -9.59 9.92
N ALA A 207 1.09 -10.54 8.99
CA ALA A 207 0.17 -11.66 8.86
C ALA A 207 0.19 -12.57 10.10
N TYR A 208 1.36 -12.88 10.65
CA TYR A 208 1.48 -13.62 11.92
C TYR A 208 0.83 -12.85 13.08
N TRP A 209 1.04 -11.54 13.17
CA TRP A 209 0.38 -10.69 14.17
C TRP A 209 -1.15 -10.75 14.02
N GLY A 210 -1.66 -10.58 12.79
CA GLY A 210 -3.09 -10.69 12.50
C GLY A 210 -3.66 -12.03 12.96
N MET A 211 -2.98 -13.15 12.68
CA MET A 211 -3.42 -14.48 13.16
C MET A 211 -3.50 -14.58 14.68
N CYS A 212 -2.57 -13.96 15.42
CA CYS A 212 -2.65 -13.96 16.89
C CYS A 212 -3.91 -13.28 17.40
N LEU A 213 -4.40 -12.23 16.75
CA LEU A 213 -5.65 -11.54 17.11
C LEU A 213 -6.88 -12.44 16.93
N TYR A 214 -6.86 -13.38 15.98
CA TYR A 214 -7.96 -14.35 15.77
C TYR A 214 -7.96 -15.52 16.77
N VAL A 215 -6.79 -15.86 17.29
CA VAL A 215 -6.65 -17.02 18.22
C VAL A 215 -6.82 -16.61 19.68
N CYS A 216 -6.56 -15.35 20.00
CA CYS A 216 -6.69 -14.79 21.35
C CYS A 216 -7.59 -13.52 21.30
N PRO A 217 -8.93 -13.69 21.12
CA PRO A 217 -9.85 -12.55 21.10
C PRO A 217 -10.01 -11.88 22.47
#